data_6bacddaf3307ced015af6e9afbeb9827
#
_entry.id   6bacddaf3307ced015af6e9afbeb9827
#
_cell.length_a   1.000
_cell.length_b   1.000
_cell.length_c   1.000
_cell.angle_alpha   90.00
_cell.angle_beta   90.00
_cell.angle_gamma   90.00
#
_symmetry.space_group_name_H-M   'P 1'
#
loop_
_entity.id
_entity.type
_entity.pdbx_description
1 polymer ?
#
loop_
_entity_poly.entity_id
_entity_poly.type
_entity_poly.pdbx_seq_one_letter_code
_entity_poly.pdbx_strand_id
1 'polypeptide(L)'
;MTTDRSGPLILVATNRLKPGKVDAERTRVAELAAFLEQEEPRLLAFNEYVNADGTEVTVVQVHPDAASLQKHLGVVAEHAAAAYAETLDATVAVQIYGPADPAMLDTLRGQTGRGMTLTVATDHLGGFVRTV
;
A
#
# COMPACT_ATOMS: atom_id res chain seq x y z
N MET A 1 -7.89 -14.33 28.44
CA MET A 1 -7.81 -13.18 27.54
C MET A 1 -6.65 -13.37 26.58
N THR A 2 -6.92 -13.32 25.33
CA THR A 2 -5.88 -13.46 24.29
C THR A 2 -5.24 -12.11 24.04
N THR A 3 -3.92 -12.04 24.18
CA THR A 3 -3.18 -10.85 23.81
C THR A 3 -2.92 -10.90 22.31
N ASP A 4 -3.52 -9.98 21.57
CA ASP A 4 -3.24 -9.86 20.15
C ASP A 4 -1.91 -9.14 19.97
N ARG A 5 -0.90 -9.86 19.49
CA ARG A 5 0.42 -9.33 19.23
C ARG A 5 0.64 -8.97 17.78
N SER A 6 -0.37 -9.21 16.94
CA SER A 6 -0.21 -8.93 15.52
C SER A 6 -0.33 -7.45 15.19
N GLY A 7 -1.11 -6.71 15.95
CA GLY A 7 -1.36 -5.29 15.71
C GLY A 7 -2.00 -5.04 14.36
N PRO A 8 -2.09 -3.77 13.94
CA PRO A 8 -2.51 -3.46 12.58
C PRO A 8 -1.43 -3.87 11.59
N LEU A 9 -1.83 -4.11 10.34
CA LEU A 9 -0.89 -4.33 9.27
C LEU A 9 -0.71 -3.02 8.50
N ILE A 10 0.53 -2.56 8.38
CA ILE A 10 0.85 -1.31 7.71
C ILE A 10 1.72 -1.62 6.49
N LEU A 11 1.33 -1.08 5.35
CA LEU A 11 2.12 -1.19 4.12
C LEU A 11 2.55 0.20 3.69
N VAL A 12 3.85 0.36 3.42
CA VAL A 12 4.43 1.59 2.89
C VAL A 12 5.11 1.23 1.58
N ALA A 13 4.61 1.77 0.47
CA ALA A 13 5.15 1.45 -0.86
C ALA A 13 5.63 2.74 -1.52
N THR A 14 6.89 2.75 -1.97
CA THR A 14 7.47 3.89 -2.68
C THR A 14 7.59 3.54 -4.16
N ASN A 15 7.02 4.40 -5.00
CA ASN A 15 7.00 4.24 -6.45
C ASN A 15 7.69 5.43 -7.11
N ARG A 16 8.47 5.14 -8.16
CA ARG A 16 9.04 6.20 -8.99
C ARG A 16 7.98 6.68 -9.97
N LEU A 17 7.81 8.00 -10.05
CA LEU A 17 6.92 8.61 -11.04
C LEU A 17 7.60 8.71 -12.40
N LYS A 18 6.82 8.56 -13.45
CA LYS A 18 7.25 8.98 -14.78
C LYS A 18 7.42 10.50 -14.79
N PRO A 19 8.41 11.03 -15.52
CA PRO A 19 8.65 12.48 -15.56
C PRO A 19 7.39 13.27 -15.94
N GLY A 20 7.13 14.34 -15.18
CA GLY A 20 6.04 15.26 -15.47
C GLY A 20 4.65 14.74 -15.11
N LYS A 21 4.52 13.67 -14.31
CA LYS A 21 3.24 13.01 -14.06
C LYS A 21 2.66 13.28 -12.66
N VAL A 22 3.16 14.26 -11.92
CA VAL A 22 2.64 14.56 -10.58
C VAL A 22 1.16 14.88 -10.61
N ASP A 23 0.72 15.76 -11.51
CA ASP A 23 -0.69 16.17 -11.57
C ASP A 23 -1.59 15.01 -12.01
N ALA A 24 -1.16 14.22 -12.98
CA ALA A 24 -1.90 13.04 -13.41
C ALA A 24 -2.03 12.02 -12.28
N GLU A 25 -0.96 11.84 -11.49
CA GLU A 25 -0.98 10.95 -10.34
C GLU A 25 -1.91 11.47 -9.24
N ARG A 26 -1.92 12.78 -9.02
CA ARG A 26 -2.83 13.42 -8.05
C ARG A 26 -4.29 13.11 -8.39
N THR A 27 -4.65 13.25 -9.66
CA THR A 27 -6.01 12.94 -10.12
C THR A 27 -6.32 11.45 -9.97
N ARG A 28 -5.40 10.59 -10.40
CA ARG A 28 -5.57 9.13 -10.31
C ARG A 28 -5.78 8.67 -8.87
N VAL A 29 -4.95 9.17 -7.97
CA VAL A 29 -5.00 8.75 -6.57
C VAL A 29 -6.26 9.26 -5.86
N ALA A 30 -6.73 10.47 -6.20
CA ALA A 30 -7.97 10.99 -5.63
C ALA A 30 -9.17 10.10 -6.00
N GLU A 31 -9.24 9.66 -7.25
CA GLU A 31 -10.29 8.75 -7.73
C GLU A 31 -10.16 7.38 -7.09
N LEU A 32 -8.93 6.85 -6.99
CA LEU A 32 -8.68 5.56 -6.35
C LEU A 32 -9.08 5.60 -4.87
N ALA A 33 -8.70 6.65 -4.15
CA ALA A 33 -9.05 6.78 -2.73
C ALA A 33 -10.56 6.78 -2.50
N ALA A 34 -11.31 7.51 -3.34
CA ALA A 34 -12.77 7.52 -3.26
C ALA A 34 -13.37 6.13 -3.52
N PHE A 35 -12.83 5.42 -4.51
CA PHE A 35 -13.25 4.05 -4.82
C PHE A 35 -12.97 3.11 -3.64
N LEU A 36 -11.76 3.16 -3.07
CA LEU A 36 -11.37 2.30 -1.96
C LEU A 36 -12.17 2.57 -0.70
N GLU A 37 -12.50 3.82 -0.43
CA GLU A 37 -13.31 4.18 0.73
C GLU A 37 -14.66 3.47 0.71
N GLN A 38 -15.25 3.30 -0.46
CA GLN A 38 -16.52 2.59 -0.62
C GLN A 38 -16.36 1.08 -0.67
N GLU A 39 -15.36 0.59 -1.42
CA GLU A 39 -15.22 -0.84 -1.69
C GLU A 39 -14.54 -1.63 -0.58
N GLU A 40 -13.77 -0.95 0.27
CA GLU A 40 -13.00 -1.61 1.31
C GLU A 40 -13.26 -0.98 2.69
N PRO A 41 -14.42 -1.25 3.28
CA PRO A 41 -14.79 -0.63 4.57
C PRO A 41 -13.87 -1.03 5.73
N ARG A 42 -13.10 -2.11 5.59
CA ARG A 42 -12.14 -2.53 6.63
C ARG A 42 -10.77 -1.84 6.49
N LEU A 43 -10.46 -1.25 5.35
CA LEU A 43 -9.21 -0.50 5.16
C LEU A 43 -9.28 0.76 6.03
N LEU A 44 -8.37 0.87 7.00
CA LEU A 44 -8.42 1.93 8.02
C LEU A 44 -7.88 3.26 7.52
N ALA A 45 -6.87 3.23 6.67
CA ALA A 45 -6.28 4.45 6.12
C ALA A 45 -5.59 4.16 4.79
N PHE A 46 -5.69 5.08 3.86
CA PHE A 46 -5.03 5.01 2.57
C PHE A 46 -4.62 6.43 2.18
N ASN A 47 -3.32 6.70 2.11
CA ASN A 47 -2.81 8.03 1.78
C ASN A 47 -1.60 7.91 0.88
N GLU A 48 -1.46 8.82 -0.06
CA GLU A 48 -0.28 8.89 -0.92
C GLU A 48 0.33 10.28 -0.83
N TYR A 49 1.65 10.32 -0.79
CA TYR A 49 2.44 11.55 -0.65
C TYR A 49 3.48 11.61 -1.76
N VAL A 50 3.81 12.82 -2.20
CA VAL A 50 4.86 13.05 -3.19
C VAL A 50 6.05 13.72 -2.53
N ASN A 51 7.27 13.36 -2.95
CA ASN A 51 8.48 14.02 -2.43
C ASN A 51 8.66 15.42 -3.03
N ALA A 52 9.63 16.19 -2.49
CA ALA A 52 9.79 17.60 -2.81
C ALA A 52 10.08 17.85 -4.29
N ASP A 53 10.84 16.98 -4.95
CA ASP A 53 11.20 17.17 -6.36
C ASP A 53 10.24 16.49 -7.34
N GLY A 54 9.17 15.87 -6.86
CA GLY A 54 8.14 15.30 -7.73
C GLY A 54 8.56 14.03 -8.46
N THR A 55 9.53 13.29 -7.93
CA THR A 55 10.07 12.08 -8.58
C THR A 55 9.54 10.78 -8.01
N GLU A 56 9.07 10.80 -6.77
CA GLU A 56 8.60 9.61 -6.07
C GLU A 56 7.34 9.88 -5.29
N VAL A 57 6.45 8.88 -5.27
CA VAL A 57 5.26 8.88 -4.42
C VAL A 57 5.34 7.73 -3.44
N THR A 58 4.80 7.93 -2.23
CA THR A 58 4.76 6.90 -1.20
C THR A 58 3.33 6.72 -0.73
N VAL A 59 2.85 5.49 -0.82
CA VAL A 59 1.53 5.08 -0.33
C VAL A 59 1.70 4.53 1.07
N VAL A 60 0.85 4.98 1.99
CA VAL A 60 0.78 4.46 3.35
C VAL A 60 -0.62 3.91 3.57
N GLN A 61 -0.72 2.61 3.85
CA GLN A 61 -1.97 1.92 4.07
C GLN A 61 -1.98 1.28 5.45
N VAL A 62 -3.12 1.36 6.13
CA VAL A 62 -3.31 0.72 7.43
C VAL A 62 -4.51 -0.22 7.34
N HIS A 63 -4.26 -1.49 7.63
CA HIS A 63 -5.27 -2.55 7.62
C HIS A 63 -5.42 -3.14 9.02
N PRO A 64 -6.63 -3.61 9.40
CA PRO A 64 -6.80 -4.25 10.70
C PRO A 64 -6.11 -5.62 10.79
N ASP A 65 -5.93 -6.30 9.64
CA ASP A 65 -5.34 -7.64 9.59
C ASP A 65 -4.87 -7.98 8.18
N ALA A 66 -4.25 -9.15 8.02
CA ALA A 66 -3.75 -9.64 6.75
C ALA A 66 -4.85 -9.88 5.72
N ALA A 67 -6.04 -10.30 6.16
CA ALA A 67 -7.16 -10.54 5.24
C ALA A 67 -7.60 -9.27 4.53
N SER A 68 -7.57 -8.13 5.24
CA SER A 68 -7.88 -6.82 4.65
C SER A 68 -6.88 -6.46 3.55
N LEU A 69 -5.58 -6.66 3.78
CA LEU A 69 -4.57 -6.39 2.76
C LEU A 69 -4.70 -7.35 1.58
N GLN A 70 -4.96 -8.62 1.83
CA GLN A 70 -5.14 -9.60 0.75
C GLN A 70 -6.31 -9.21 -0.15
N LYS A 71 -7.43 -8.79 0.44
CA LYS A 71 -8.57 -8.28 -0.32
C LYS A 71 -8.18 -7.04 -1.12
N HIS A 72 -7.45 -6.11 -0.50
CA HIS A 72 -7.01 -4.88 -1.15
C HIS A 72 -6.19 -5.17 -2.40
N LEU A 73 -5.22 -6.08 -2.31
CA LEU A 73 -4.36 -6.42 -3.44
C LEU A 73 -5.18 -6.94 -4.63
N GLY A 74 -6.23 -7.72 -4.37
CA GLY A 74 -7.14 -8.18 -5.41
C GLY A 74 -7.97 -7.05 -6.02
N VAL A 75 -8.50 -6.18 -5.16
CA VAL A 75 -9.35 -5.07 -5.60
C VAL A 75 -8.57 -4.07 -6.46
N VAL A 76 -7.31 -3.79 -6.11
CA VAL A 76 -6.51 -2.77 -6.82
C VAL A 76 -5.70 -3.30 -7.99
N ALA A 77 -5.73 -4.60 -8.28
CA ALA A 77 -4.86 -5.19 -9.30
C ALA A 77 -4.94 -4.47 -10.65
N GLU A 78 -6.14 -4.17 -11.14
CA GLU A 78 -6.34 -3.45 -12.40
C GLU A 78 -5.88 -1.99 -12.30
N HIS A 79 -6.14 -1.36 -11.16
CA HIS A 79 -5.71 0.03 -10.91
C HIS A 79 -4.18 0.13 -10.87
N ALA A 80 -3.50 -0.86 -10.27
CA ALA A 80 -2.05 -0.90 -10.23
C ALA A 80 -1.48 -1.03 -11.64
N ALA A 81 -2.03 -1.91 -12.46
CA ALA A 81 -1.59 -2.08 -13.85
C ALA A 81 -1.75 -0.78 -14.63
N ALA A 82 -2.88 -0.09 -14.48
CA ALA A 82 -3.12 1.19 -15.14
C ALA A 82 -2.13 2.26 -14.66
N ALA A 83 -1.83 2.29 -13.37
CA ALA A 83 -0.88 3.24 -12.81
C ALA A 83 0.52 3.05 -13.41
N TYR A 84 1.00 1.82 -13.50
CA TYR A 84 2.31 1.56 -14.12
C TYR A 84 2.32 1.92 -15.61
N ALA A 85 1.19 1.80 -16.28
CA ALA A 85 1.09 2.20 -17.70
C ALA A 85 1.11 3.72 -17.87
N GLU A 86 0.53 4.46 -16.94
CA GLU A 86 0.25 5.90 -17.11
C GLU A 86 1.17 6.83 -16.34
N THR A 87 1.36 6.58 -15.05
CA THR A 87 2.01 7.55 -14.15
C THR A 87 3.23 7.02 -13.43
N LEU A 88 3.30 5.73 -13.14
CA LEU A 88 4.37 5.12 -12.36
C LEU A 88 5.36 4.41 -13.27
N ASP A 89 6.64 4.53 -12.92
CA ASP A 89 7.72 3.87 -13.66
C ASP A 89 8.08 2.52 -13.03
N ALA A 90 8.21 2.50 -11.71
CA ALA A 90 8.57 1.29 -10.97
C ALA A 90 8.24 1.44 -9.49
N THR A 91 8.01 0.30 -8.82
CA THR A 91 8.02 0.25 -7.36
C THR A 91 9.45 0.00 -6.91
N VAL A 92 9.98 0.91 -6.08
CA VAL A 92 11.37 0.83 -5.65
C VAL A 92 11.53 0.19 -4.27
N ALA A 93 10.55 0.34 -3.39
CA ALA A 93 10.61 -0.24 -2.05
C ALA A 93 9.21 -0.50 -1.50
N VAL A 94 9.07 -1.58 -0.75
CA VAL A 94 7.87 -1.88 0.02
C VAL A 94 8.29 -2.28 1.42
N GLN A 95 7.62 -1.71 2.42
CA GLN A 95 7.80 -2.04 3.82
C GLN A 95 6.47 -2.56 4.34
N ILE A 96 6.50 -3.69 5.05
CA ILE A 96 5.31 -4.28 5.66
C ILE A 96 5.59 -4.47 7.14
N TYR A 97 4.67 -3.95 7.96
CA TYR A 97 4.74 -4.05 9.42
C TYR A 97 3.46 -4.73 9.89
N GLY A 98 3.61 -5.83 10.64
CA GLY A 98 2.47 -6.56 11.17
C GLY A 98 2.30 -7.96 10.56
N PRO A 99 1.09 -8.54 10.66
CA PRO A 99 0.87 -9.98 10.42
C PRO A 99 0.81 -10.33 8.92
N ALA A 100 1.97 -10.32 8.26
CA ALA A 100 2.09 -10.72 6.87
C ALA A 100 2.27 -12.23 6.75
N ASP A 101 1.69 -12.83 5.70
CA ASP A 101 1.88 -14.25 5.42
C ASP A 101 2.59 -14.46 4.07
N PRO A 102 3.18 -15.66 3.83
CA PRO A 102 3.94 -15.90 2.59
C PRO A 102 3.12 -15.74 1.31
N ALA A 103 1.86 -16.15 1.31
CA ALA A 103 0.99 -16.04 0.12
C ALA A 103 0.76 -14.58 -0.25
N MET A 104 0.54 -13.73 0.75
CA MET A 104 0.35 -12.30 0.56
C MET A 104 1.62 -11.65 0.00
N LEU A 105 2.79 -12.04 0.53
CA LEU A 105 4.07 -11.53 0.05
C LEU A 105 4.33 -11.93 -1.40
N ASP A 106 3.98 -13.15 -1.78
CA ASP A 106 4.11 -13.62 -3.16
C ASP A 106 3.20 -12.83 -4.11
N THR A 107 1.95 -12.58 -3.69
CA THR A 107 1.01 -11.76 -4.46
C THR A 107 1.56 -10.35 -4.68
N LEU A 108 2.10 -9.76 -3.63
CA LEU A 108 2.67 -8.41 -3.68
C LEU A 108 3.85 -8.36 -4.66
N ARG A 109 4.77 -9.32 -4.59
CA ARG A 109 5.91 -9.38 -5.50
C ARG A 109 5.46 -9.53 -6.95
N GLY A 110 4.41 -10.30 -7.20
CA GLY A 110 3.84 -10.47 -8.52
C GLY A 110 3.27 -9.17 -9.09
N GLN A 111 2.70 -8.30 -8.25
CA GLN A 111 2.15 -7.02 -8.68
C GLN A 111 3.21 -5.95 -8.89
N THR A 112 4.26 -5.95 -8.08
CA THR A 112 5.26 -4.87 -8.08
C THR A 112 6.48 -5.18 -8.95
N GLY A 113 6.68 -6.44 -9.32
CA GLY A 113 7.78 -6.84 -10.18
C GLY A 113 9.09 -7.06 -9.45
N ARG A 114 10.16 -7.20 -10.22
CA ARG A 114 11.50 -7.46 -9.71
C ARG A 114 12.25 -6.16 -9.45
N GLY A 115 13.26 -6.21 -8.60
CA GLY A 115 14.11 -5.07 -8.30
C GLY A 115 13.60 -4.20 -7.17
N MET A 116 12.49 -4.56 -6.58
CA MET A 116 11.95 -3.89 -5.41
C MET A 116 12.66 -4.37 -4.14
N THR A 117 12.94 -3.45 -3.21
CA THR A 117 13.39 -3.81 -1.87
C THR A 117 12.18 -4.08 -0.99
N LEU A 118 12.10 -5.28 -0.42
CA LEU A 118 11.00 -5.66 0.47
C LEU A 118 11.54 -5.82 1.89
N THR A 119 10.96 -5.06 2.82
CA THR A 119 11.27 -5.15 4.25
C THR A 119 10.01 -5.60 4.99
N VAL A 120 10.15 -6.61 5.86
CA VAL A 120 9.01 -7.16 6.60
C VAL A 120 9.37 -7.24 8.08
N ALA A 121 8.52 -6.65 8.94
CA ALA A 121 8.65 -6.74 10.39
C ALA A 121 7.30 -7.19 10.95
N THR A 122 7.19 -8.46 11.30
CA THR A 122 5.91 -9.10 11.60
C THR A 122 5.50 -9.04 13.06
N ASP A 123 6.44 -8.77 13.97
CA ASP A 123 6.18 -8.89 15.41
C ASP A 123 5.86 -7.52 16.01
N HIS A 124 4.60 -7.32 16.37
CA HIS A 124 4.11 -6.08 16.94
C HIS A 124 4.49 -6.00 18.43
N LEU A 125 5.33 -5.05 18.80
CA LEU A 125 5.80 -4.89 20.16
C LEU A 125 4.84 -4.07 21.04
N GLY A 126 4.11 -3.14 20.45
CA GLY A 126 3.16 -2.32 21.19
C GLY A 126 2.69 -1.13 20.38
N GLY A 127 1.58 -0.56 20.78
CA GLY A 127 0.99 0.59 20.10
C GLY A 127 -0.53 0.50 20.07
N PHE A 128 -1.15 1.45 19.41
CA PHE A 128 -2.61 1.45 19.28
C PHE A 128 -3.04 2.15 17.98
N VAL A 129 -4.25 1.85 17.56
CA VAL A 129 -4.95 2.56 16.49
C VAL A 129 -6.18 3.20 17.13
N ARG A 130 -6.31 4.51 16.94
CA ARG A 130 -7.46 5.23 17.48
C ARG A 130 -8.55 5.28 16.42
N THR A 131 -9.75 4.87 16.79
CA THR A 131 -10.93 5.03 15.94
C THR A 131 -11.59 6.37 16.25
N VAL A 132 -11.89 7.08 15.22
CA VAL A 132 -12.55 8.40 15.32
C VAL A 132 -13.89 8.38 14.63
#